data_d901afcba1a641e60c24a5ebfe6a573c
#
_entry.id   d901afcba1a641e60c24a5ebfe6a573c
#
_cell.length_a   1.000
_cell.length_b   1.000
_cell.length_c   1.000
_cell.angle_alpha   90.00
_cell.angle_beta   90.00
_cell.angle_gamma   90.00
#
_symmetry.space_group_name_H-M   'P 1'
#
loop_
_entity.id
_entity.type
_entity.pdbx_description
1 polymer ?
#
loop_
_entity_poly.entity_id
_entity_poly.type
_entity_poly.pdbx_seq_one_letter_code
_entity_poly.pdbx_strand_id
1 'polypeptide(L)'
;MAKKKSGNRIYKKKRQPQRLADILQPEKKNQPVKKTEPEKEINEKTGASVSSAKEKIKAIDSYVQAVDYRLRCKAAIDILMAKLKMINAELSDQKKRTVISQTTSRIKSAESIYAKLIKKELTPDFETARKNLKDLIGIRVVCPFEDELYQVAELLEMQKDIRVIQIKDYIKNPKKNGYKSLHMIVEVPIYSAEGEQKELVEIQLRTMAMDYWSVLEYELYYKKRDDAEIEAELKKYAEEIAKLDSRMLKLRNKIEKM
;
A
#
# COMPACT_ATOMS: atom_id res chain seq x y z
N MET A 1 36.93 -7.83 -47.35
CA MET A 1 35.48 -7.88 -47.03
C MET A 1 35.26 -8.72 -45.78
N ALA A 2 35.09 -8.13 -44.62
CA ALA A 2 34.88 -8.82 -43.37
C ALA A 2 33.52 -8.38 -42.80
N LYS A 3 32.56 -9.29 -42.77
CA LYS A 3 31.21 -9.08 -42.18
C LYS A 3 31.34 -9.11 -40.65
N LYS A 4 31.09 -7.96 -39.99
CA LYS A 4 30.86 -7.89 -38.55
C LYS A 4 29.50 -8.45 -38.24
N LYS A 5 29.43 -9.57 -37.51
CA LYS A 5 28.23 -10.06 -36.81
C LYS A 5 28.14 -9.31 -35.48
N SER A 6 27.18 -8.43 -35.32
CA SER A 6 26.82 -7.84 -34.04
C SER A 6 25.96 -8.90 -33.26
N GLY A 7 26.57 -9.46 -32.21
CA GLY A 7 25.90 -10.39 -31.32
C GLY A 7 25.08 -9.64 -30.27
N ASN A 8 23.78 -9.68 -30.42
CA ASN A 8 22.84 -9.25 -29.40
C ASN A 8 22.84 -10.30 -28.27
N ARG A 9 23.62 -10.06 -27.20
CA ARG A 9 23.59 -10.84 -25.96
C ARG A 9 22.96 -9.99 -24.88
N ILE A 10 21.64 -10.02 -24.83
CA ILE A 10 20.90 -9.35 -23.75
C ILE A 10 20.11 -10.41 -22.98
N TYR A 11 20.49 -10.58 -21.72
CA TYR A 11 19.78 -11.07 -20.57
C TYR A 11 18.99 -12.40 -20.68
N LYS A 12 19.70 -13.53 -20.61
CA LYS A 12 19.18 -14.78 -20.06
C LYS A 12 19.97 -15.13 -18.80
N LYS A 13 19.64 -14.51 -17.66
CA LYS A 13 19.88 -15.12 -16.35
C LYS A 13 18.51 -15.36 -15.71
N LYS A 14 18.01 -16.58 -15.84
CA LYS A 14 16.94 -17.13 -15.02
C LYS A 14 17.36 -17.03 -13.56
N ARG A 15 16.86 -16.06 -12.81
CA ARG A 15 16.86 -16.08 -11.36
C ARG A 15 15.58 -16.79 -10.91
N GLN A 16 15.74 -17.72 -9.98
CA GLN A 16 14.69 -18.59 -9.48
C GLN A 16 13.62 -17.81 -8.70
N PRO A 17 12.35 -18.23 -8.74
CA PRO A 17 11.22 -17.55 -8.09
C PRO A 17 11.13 -17.74 -6.58
N GLN A 18 12.23 -18.08 -5.90
CA GLN A 18 12.22 -18.40 -4.47
C GLN A 18 12.10 -17.21 -3.51
N ARG A 19 12.47 -16.00 -3.94
CA ARG A 19 12.47 -14.84 -3.02
C ARG A 19 11.09 -14.29 -2.64
N LEU A 20 10.13 -14.30 -3.54
CA LEU A 20 8.75 -13.86 -3.19
C LEU A 20 8.08 -14.82 -2.20
N ALA A 21 8.36 -16.12 -2.28
CA ALA A 21 7.81 -17.11 -1.37
C ALA A 21 8.36 -16.99 0.06
N ASP A 22 9.63 -16.60 0.21
CA ASP A 22 10.29 -16.47 1.52
C ASP A 22 9.89 -15.20 2.29
N ILE A 23 9.39 -14.17 1.59
CA ILE A 23 8.97 -12.88 2.17
C ILE A 23 7.47 -12.90 2.54
N LEU A 24 6.69 -13.81 1.98
CA LEU A 24 5.26 -13.99 2.27
C LEU A 24 5.07 -14.67 3.64
N GLN A 25 5.03 -13.89 4.72
CA GLN A 25 4.70 -14.43 6.04
C GLN A 25 3.18 -14.56 6.22
N PRO A 26 2.66 -15.73 6.65
CA PRO A 26 1.26 -15.85 7.04
C PRO A 26 1.00 -15.02 8.32
N GLU A 27 -0.07 -14.24 8.31
CA GLU A 27 -0.53 -13.54 9.52
C GLU A 27 -0.85 -14.56 10.62
N LYS A 28 -0.25 -14.39 11.82
CA LYS A 28 -0.65 -15.17 13.00
C LYS A 28 -2.13 -14.92 13.27
N LYS A 29 -2.92 -15.98 13.26
CA LYS A 29 -4.34 -15.97 13.64
C LYS A 29 -4.44 -15.45 15.07
N ASN A 30 -5.02 -14.26 15.23
CA ASN A 30 -5.44 -13.76 16.53
C ASN A 30 -6.57 -14.65 17.05
N GLN A 31 -6.37 -15.24 18.22
CA GLN A 31 -7.42 -15.96 18.96
C GLN A 31 -8.51 -14.97 19.41
N PRO A 32 -9.79 -15.40 19.52
CA PRO A 32 -10.88 -14.52 19.91
C PRO A 32 -10.78 -14.16 21.39
N VAL A 33 -10.64 -12.87 21.68
CA VAL A 33 -10.78 -12.33 23.04
C VAL A 33 -12.27 -12.29 23.38
N LYS A 34 -12.62 -12.90 24.53
CA LYS A 34 -13.97 -12.94 25.09
C LYS A 34 -14.50 -11.52 25.32
N LYS A 35 -15.71 -11.26 24.82
CA LYS A 35 -16.48 -10.05 25.14
C LYS A 35 -16.92 -10.13 26.60
N THR A 36 -16.53 -9.14 27.39
CA THR A 36 -17.21 -8.75 28.63
C THR A 36 -17.78 -7.37 28.41
N GLU A 37 -19.10 -7.28 28.47
CA GLU A 37 -19.81 -5.99 28.53
C GLU A 37 -19.53 -5.32 29.88
N PRO A 38 -19.50 -3.97 29.91
CA PRO A 38 -20.14 -3.26 30.99
C PRO A 38 -21.13 -2.21 30.47
N GLU A 39 -22.37 -2.36 30.94
CA GLU A 39 -23.36 -1.29 30.84
C GLU A 39 -23.08 -0.14 31.81
N LYS A 40 -23.46 1.09 31.33
CA LYS A 40 -23.88 2.27 32.08
C LYS A 40 -22.95 2.87 33.14
N GLU A 41 -22.19 3.89 32.69
CA GLU A 41 -21.96 5.13 33.43
C GLU A 41 -21.47 6.19 32.45
N ILE A 42 -22.40 6.88 31.81
CA ILE A 42 -22.14 7.99 30.89
C ILE A 42 -22.81 9.20 31.48
N ASN A 43 -22.04 10.17 32.02
CA ASN A 43 -22.39 11.60 31.81
C ASN A 43 -21.40 12.66 32.34
N GLU A 44 -20.17 12.38 32.77
CA GLU A 44 -19.26 13.51 33.13
C GLU A 44 -17.80 13.38 32.63
N LYS A 45 -17.44 12.27 31.98
CA LYS A 45 -16.07 12.04 31.50
C LYS A 45 -15.81 12.44 30.02
N THR A 46 -16.84 12.82 29.28
CA THR A 46 -16.74 13.07 27.83
C THR A 46 -15.98 14.36 27.47
N GLY A 47 -16.10 15.41 28.25
CA GLY A 47 -15.43 16.69 27.99
C GLY A 47 -13.90 16.63 28.18
N ALA A 48 -13.41 16.02 29.25
CA ALA A 48 -11.99 15.89 29.54
C ALA A 48 -11.27 14.92 28.61
N SER A 49 -11.94 13.83 28.18
CA SER A 49 -11.36 12.85 27.26
C SER A 49 -11.24 13.40 25.84
N VAL A 50 -12.19 14.19 25.38
CA VAL A 50 -12.19 14.85 24.07
C VAL A 50 -11.11 15.94 24.01
N SER A 51 -10.92 16.73 25.07
CA SER A 51 -9.84 17.71 25.18
C SER A 51 -8.47 17.03 25.08
N SER A 52 -8.25 15.96 25.83
CA SER A 52 -7.00 15.16 25.80
C SER A 52 -6.73 14.53 24.42
N ALA A 53 -7.74 14.04 23.69
CA ALA A 53 -7.58 13.51 22.35
C ALA A 53 -7.16 14.61 21.36
N LYS A 54 -7.80 15.78 21.41
CA LYS A 54 -7.47 16.93 20.54
C LYS A 54 -6.03 17.41 20.77
N GLU A 55 -5.58 17.47 22.03
CA GLU A 55 -4.21 17.85 22.38
C GLU A 55 -3.18 16.85 21.81
N LYS A 56 -3.44 15.55 21.93
CA LYS A 56 -2.56 14.51 21.37
C LYS A 56 -2.50 14.57 19.85
N ILE A 57 -3.65 14.76 19.16
CA ILE A 57 -3.70 14.94 17.70
C ILE A 57 -2.89 16.18 17.31
N LYS A 58 -3.04 17.31 18.02
CA LYS A 58 -2.28 18.53 17.75
C LYS A 58 -0.77 18.32 17.96
N ALA A 59 -0.38 17.57 19.00
CA ALA A 59 1.02 17.21 19.22
C ALA A 59 1.57 16.36 18.06
N ILE A 60 0.84 15.35 17.61
CA ILE A 60 1.22 14.54 16.44
C ILE A 60 1.30 15.41 15.19
N ASP A 61 0.34 16.32 14.98
CA ASP A 61 0.31 17.19 13.80
C ASP A 61 1.52 18.12 13.76
N SER A 62 1.96 18.66 14.88
CA SER A 62 3.16 19.49 14.92
C SER A 62 4.41 18.78 14.38
N TYR A 63 4.55 17.48 14.61
CA TYR A 63 5.63 16.65 14.04
C TYR A 63 5.39 16.34 12.57
N VAL A 64 4.15 16.00 12.18
CA VAL A 64 3.79 15.73 10.77
C VAL A 64 4.01 16.95 9.90
N GLN A 65 3.77 18.17 10.42
CA GLN A 65 3.97 19.44 9.73
C GLN A 65 5.41 19.97 9.83
N ALA A 66 6.26 19.37 10.66
CA ALA A 66 7.65 19.81 10.80
C ALA A 66 8.36 19.76 9.43
N VAL A 67 9.05 20.85 9.10
CA VAL A 67 9.69 21.04 7.78
C VAL A 67 10.62 19.89 7.43
N ASP A 68 11.47 19.49 8.38
CA ASP A 68 12.42 18.41 8.23
C ASP A 68 11.73 17.07 7.90
N TYR A 69 10.72 16.67 8.68
CA TYR A 69 9.96 15.44 8.40
C TYR A 69 9.27 15.49 7.04
N ARG A 70 8.65 16.61 6.67
CA ARG A 70 8.00 16.76 5.36
C ARG A 70 8.99 16.70 4.20
N LEU A 71 10.17 17.29 4.35
CA LEU A 71 11.23 17.21 3.34
C LEU A 71 11.68 15.75 3.14
N ARG A 72 11.88 15.00 4.22
CA ARG A 72 12.23 13.58 4.12
C ARG A 72 11.12 12.75 3.48
N CYS A 73 9.86 12.95 3.89
CA CYS A 73 8.71 12.28 3.26
C CYS A 73 8.63 12.57 1.77
N LYS A 74 8.81 13.84 1.38
CA LYS A 74 8.80 14.24 -0.03
C LYS A 74 9.94 13.61 -0.79
N ALA A 75 11.15 13.62 -0.26
CA ALA A 75 12.30 12.97 -0.90
C ALA A 75 12.06 11.47 -1.12
N ALA A 76 11.53 10.75 -0.12
CA ALA A 76 11.20 9.33 -0.28
C ALA A 76 10.15 9.09 -1.37
N ILE A 77 9.11 9.94 -1.42
CA ILE A 77 8.08 9.89 -2.45
C ILE A 77 8.69 10.14 -3.82
N ASP A 78 9.48 11.21 -4.00
CA ASP A 78 10.05 11.60 -5.29
C ASP A 78 11.00 10.53 -5.83
N ILE A 79 11.83 9.91 -4.98
CA ILE A 79 12.68 8.77 -5.35
C ILE A 79 11.85 7.61 -5.90
N LEU A 80 10.80 7.21 -5.19
CA LEU A 80 9.95 6.09 -5.62
C LEU A 80 9.12 6.44 -6.85
N MET A 81 8.62 7.67 -6.96
CA MET A 81 7.88 8.14 -8.14
C MET A 81 8.76 8.14 -9.39
N ALA A 82 10.04 8.54 -9.29
CA ALA A 82 10.98 8.46 -10.39
C ALA A 82 11.21 7.01 -10.84
N LYS A 83 11.37 6.07 -9.90
CA LYS A 83 11.48 4.63 -10.19
C LYS A 83 10.23 4.06 -10.85
N LEU A 84 9.06 4.37 -10.33
CA LEU A 84 7.78 3.94 -10.92
C LEU A 84 7.58 4.50 -12.32
N LYS A 85 7.98 5.75 -12.56
CA LYS A 85 7.96 6.36 -13.91
C LYS A 85 8.86 5.61 -14.89
N MET A 86 10.07 5.24 -14.47
CA MET A 86 11.00 4.47 -15.27
C MET A 86 10.46 3.06 -15.57
N ILE A 87 9.97 2.37 -14.56
CA ILE A 87 9.33 1.05 -14.69
C ILE A 87 8.14 1.11 -15.65
N ASN A 88 7.29 2.14 -15.52
CA ASN A 88 6.16 2.33 -16.43
C ASN A 88 6.63 2.54 -17.89
N ALA A 89 7.65 3.36 -18.11
CA ALA A 89 8.18 3.60 -19.45
C ALA A 89 8.70 2.31 -20.09
N GLU A 90 9.47 1.52 -19.34
CA GLU A 90 10.03 0.24 -19.80
C GLU A 90 8.94 -0.79 -20.12
N LEU A 91 8.01 -1.02 -19.20
CA LEU A 91 6.91 -1.97 -19.40
C LEU A 91 5.95 -1.52 -20.51
N SER A 92 5.67 -0.21 -20.60
CA SER A 92 4.78 0.33 -21.62
C SER A 92 5.37 0.24 -23.02
N ASP A 93 6.71 0.43 -23.16
CA ASP A 93 7.38 0.20 -24.44
C ASP A 93 7.33 -1.28 -24.86
N GLN A 94 7.57 -2.20 -23.92
CA GLN A 94 7.50 -3.64 -24.18
C GLN A 94 6.09 -4.08 -24.61
N LYS A 95 5.06 -3.56 -23.95
CA LYS A 95 3.64 -3.96 -24.17
C LYS A 95 2.91 -3.10 -25.21
N LYS A 96 3.55 -2.05 -25.71
CA LYS A 96 2.96 -1.05 -26.62
C LYS A 96 1.66 -0.42 -26.11
N ARG A 97 1.53 -0.32 -24.78
CA ARG A 97 0.40 0.32 -24.09
C ARG A 97 0.80 0.73 -22.68
N THR A 98 0.09 1.67 -22.08
CA THR A 98 0.32 2.11 -20.72
C THR A 98 0.10 0.98 -19.72
N VAL A 99 1.06 0.74 -18.82
CA VAL A 99 1.00 -0.28 -17.77
C VAL A 99 0.61 0.32 -16.42
N ILE A 100 1.20 1.44 -16.02
CA ILE A 100 0.76 2.17 -14.83
C ILE A 100 -0.14 3.31 -15.28
N SER A 101 -1.43 3.20 -15.02
CA SER A 101 -2.42 4.21 -15.41
C SER A 101 -2.45 5.41 -14.48
N GLN A 102 -2.16 5.20 -13.18
CA GLN A 102 -2.19 6.27 -12.19
C GLN A 102 -1.23 5.97 -11.04
N THR A 103 -0.59 7.03 -10.52
CA THR A 103 0.15 7.01 -9.26
C THR A 103 -0.30 8.17 -8.40
N THR A 104 -0.53 7.92 -7.11
CA THR A 104 -0.81 8.96 -6.11
C THR A 104 0.01 8.72 -4.87
N SER A 105 0.32 9.79 -4.13
CA SER A 105 1.07 9.69 -2.88
C SER A 105 0.38 10.48 -1.78
N ARG A 106 0.63 10.07 -0.53
CA ARG A 106 0.12 10.78 0.65
C ARG A 106 1.05 10.62 1.83
N ILE A 107 1.07 11.64 2.68
CA ILE A 107 1.54 11.54 4.07
C ILE A 107 0.30 11.38 4.93
N LYS A 108 0.33 10.44 5.88
CA LYS A 108 -0.81 10.13 6.75
C LYS A 108 -1.08 11.29 7.69
N SER A 109 -2.38 11.71 7.81
CA SER A 109 -2.77 12.80 8.69
C SER A 109 -2.66 12.43 10.17
N ALA A 110 -2.51 13.44 11.04
CA ALA A 110 -2.39 13.24 12.49
C ALA A 110 -3.60 12.52 13.08
N GLU A 111 -4.82 12.80 12.60
CA GLU A 111 -6.05 12.12 13.03
C GLU A 111 -6.00 10.63 12.67
N SER A 112 -5.55 10.31 11.44
CA SER A 112 -5.43 8.93 10.98
C SER A 112 -4.33 8.16 11.73
N ILE A 113 -3.25 8.84 12.11
CA ILE A 113 -2.17 8.28 12.95
C ILE A 113 -2.73 7.99 14.34
N TYR A 114 -3.37 8.98 14.98
CA TYR A 114 -3.98 8.84 16.29
C TYR A 114 -4.99 7.68 16.33
N ALA A 115 -5.95 7.67 15.42
CA ALA A 115 -6.96 6.61 15.34
C ALA A 115 -6.34 5.21 15.17
N LYS A 116 -5.26 5.10 14.38
CA LYS A 116 -4.57 3.83 14.16
C LYS A 116 -3.78 3.37 15.39
N LEU A 117 -3.16 4.29 16.13
CA LEU A 117 -2.49 3.97 17.38
C LEU A 117 -3.46 3.50 18.44
N ILE A 118 -4.60 4.20 18.62
CA ILE A 118 -5.67 3.78 19.54
C ILE A 118 -6.18 2.38 19.17
N LYS A 119 -6.48 2.13 17.88
CA LYS A 119 -6.94 0.80 17.40
C LYS A 119 -5.92 -0.32 17.68
N LYS A 120 -4.64 0.02 17.80
CA LYS A 120 -3.55 -0.93 18.10
C LYS A 120 -3.21 -0.98 19.59
N GLU A 121 -3.93 -0.25 20.44
CA GLU A 121 -3.68 -0.14 21.88
C GLU A 121 -2.26 0.38 22.21
N LEU A 122 -1.76 1.30 21.35
CA LEU A 122 -0.45 1.91 21.47
C LEU A 122 -0.57 3.35 21.99
N THR A 123 0.50 3.84 22.64
CA THR A 123 0.59 5.24 23.07
C THR A 123 0.44 6.18 21.87
N PRO A 124 -0.52 7.13 21.90
CA PRO A 124 -0.81 8.00 20.76
C PRO A 124 0.13 9.21 20.72
N ASP A 125 1.37 8.95 20.32
CA ASP A 125 2.42 9.94 20.06
C ASP A 125 3.16 9.63 18.76
N PHE A 126 3.92 10.60 18.27
CA PHE A 126 4.59 10.50 16.97
C PHE A 126 5.77 9.52 16.97
N GLU A 127 6.50 9.39 18.08
CA GLU A 127 7.62 8.45 18.20
C GLU A 127 7.13 7.01 18.16
N THR A 128 6.04 6.71 18.86
CA THR A 128 5.36 5.42 18.83
C THR A 128 4.82 5.14 17.42
N ALA A 129 4.28 6.15 16.73
CA ALA A 129 3.84 6.02 15.35
C ALA A 129 5.00 5.64 14.42
N ARG A 130 6.12 6.32 14.48
CA ARG A 130 7.31 6.02 13.66
C ARG A 130 7.83 4.61 13.87
N LYS A 131 7.82 4.11 15.09
CA LYS A 131 8.30 2.77 15.42
C LYS A 131 7.36 1.65 14.97
N ASN A 132 6.04 1.88 15.04
CA ASN A 132 5.05 0.81 14.91
C ASN A 132 4.19 0.89 13.64
N LEU A 133 4.09 2.04 12.97
CA LEU A 133 3.31 2.22 11.75
C LEU A 133 4.23 2.25 10.53
N LYS A 134 3.94 1.39 9.56
CA LYS A 134 4.72 1.28 8.32
C LYS A 134 4.08 2.00 7.13
N ASP A 135 2.99 2.73 7.36
CA ASP A 135 2.16 3.40 6.36
C ASP A 135 1.99 4.91 6.62
N LEU A 136 2.99 5.52 7.29
CA LEU A 136 3.04 6.98 7.49
C LEU A 136 3.19 7.71 6.15
N ILE A 137 3.92 7.11 5.22
CA ILE A 137 4.02 7.54 3.82
C ILE A 137 3.41 6.45 2.96
N GLY A 138 2.52 6.82 2.05
CA GLY A 138 1.85 5.88 1.15
C GLY A 138 1.95 6.31 -0.31
N ILE A 139 2.16 5.34 -1.19
CA ILE A 139 2.05 5.50 -2.64
C ILE A 139 1.03 4.48 -3.13
N ARG A 140 0.10 4.92 -3.97
CA ARG A 140 -0.84 4.05 -4.68
C ARG A 140 -0.44 4.00 -6.14
N VAL A 141 -0.37 2.79 -6.66
CA VAL A 141 -0.11 2.48 -8.08
C VAL A 141 -1.30 1.72 -8.62
N VAL A 142 -1.87 2.21 -9.71
CA VAL A 142 -3.01 1.58 -10.38
C VAL A 142 -2.60 1.10 -11.76
N CYS A 143 -2.81 -0.19 -12.04
CA CYS A 143 -2.57 -0.80 -13.34
C CYS A 143 -3.89 -1.35 -13.93
N PRO A 144 -4.01 -1.49 -15.25
CA PRO A 144 -5.17 -2.12 -15.88
C PRO A 144 -5.39 -3.57 -15.47
N PHE A 145 -4.33 -4.38 -15.32
CA PHE A 145 -4.42 -5.83 -15.14
C PHE A 145 -3.62 -6.36 -13.96
N GLU A 146 -4.08 -7.47 -13.37
CA GLU A 146 -3.53 -8.06 -12.15
C GLU A 146 -2.08 -8.54 -12.31
N ASP A 147 -1.72 -9.15 -13.43
CA ASP A 147 -0.34 -9.62 -13.67
C ASP A 147 0.68 -8.48 -13.73
N GLU A 148 0.24 -7.28 -14.11
CA GLU A 148 1.10 -6.09 -14.15
C GLU A 148 1.49 -5.60 -12.75
N LEU A 149 0.63 -5.81 -11.76
CA LEU A 149 0.93 -5.47 -10.37
C LEU A 149 2.16 -6.24 -9.88
N TYR A 150 2.22 -7.54 -10.22
CA TYR A 150 3.35 -8.39 -9.86
C TYR A 150 4.61 -8.02 -10.64
N GLN A 151 4.49 -7.66 -11.92
CA GLN A 151 5.63 -7.20 -12.72
C GLN A 151 6.24 -5.91 -12.17
N VAL A 152 5.39 -4.94 -11.80
CA VAL A 152 5.84 -3.69 -11.16
C VAL A 152 6.51 -3.99 -9.82
N ALA A 153 5.93 -4.89 -9.01
CA ALA A 153 6.49 -5.30 -7.73
C ALA A 153 7.87 -5.96 -7.87
N GLU A 154 8.02 -6.87 -8.83
CA GLU A 154 9.30 -7.54 -9.13
C GLU A 154 10.37 -6.55 -9.57
N LEU A 155 10.03 -5.57 -10.43
CA LEU A 155 10.97 -4.54 -10.88
C LEU A 155 11.36 -3.57 -9.75
N LEU A 156 10.45 -3.28 -8.82
CA LEU A 156 10.79 -2.53 -7.60
C LEU A 156 11.72 -3.33 -6.68
N GLU A 157 11.49 -4.63 -6.53
CA GLU A 157 12.35 -5.50 -5.70
C GLU A 157 13.78 -5.63 -6.26
N MET A 158 13.93 -5.52 -7.58
CA MET A 158 15.24 -5.54 -8.25
C MET A 158 16.08 -4.27 -8.03
N GLN A 159 15.49 -3.17 -7.56
CA GLN A 159 16.20 -1.93 -7.29
C GLN A 159 17.17 -2.11 -6.11
N LYS A 160 18.44 -1.74 -6.30
CA LYS A 160 19.49 -1.97 -5.28
C LYS A 160 19.56 -0.88 -4.21
N ASP A 161 19.02 0.27 -4.51
CA ASP A 161 19.05 1.48 -3.69
C ASP A 161 17.80 1.67 -2.82
N ILE A 162 16.88 0.72 -2.84
CA ILE A 162 15.77 0.60 -1.91
C ILE A 162 15.70 -0.82 -1.36
N ARG A 163 15.10 -1.00 -0.20
CA ARG A 163 14.98 -2.33 0.41
C ARG A 163 13.52 -2.68 0.66
N VAL A 164 13.03 -3.75 0.06
CA VAL A 164 11.71 -4.30 0.36
C VAL A 164 11.77 -5.02 1.72
N ILE A 165 10.99 -4.51 2.69
CA ILE A 165 10.92 -5.02 4.06
C ILE A 165 9.85 -6.08 4.20
N GLN A 166 8.71 -5.89 3.52
CA GLN A 166 7.55 -6.79 3.65
C GLN A 166 6.66 -6.69 2.41
N ILE A 167 6.12 -7.82 1.99
CA ILE A 167 5.06 -7.89 1.00
C ILE A 167 3.84 -8.57 1.64
N LYS A 168 2.66 -7.98 1.48
CA LYS A 168 1.36 -8.57 1.86
C LYS A 168 0.49 -8.68 0.62
N ASP A 169 0.21 -9.91 0.24
CA ASP A 169 -0.59 -10.21 -0.93
C ASP A 169 -2.05 -10.43 -0.54
N TYR A 170 -2.81 -9.33 -0.53
CA TYR A 170 -4.26 -9.37 -0.33
C TYR A 170 -5.04 -9.68 -1.63
N ILE A 171 -4.35 -9.90 -2.75
CA ILE A 171 -4.98 -10.38 -3.98
C ILE A 171 -5.24 -11.88 -3.81
N LYS A 172 -4.23 -12.64 -3.39
CA LYS A 172 -4.32 -14.08 -3.11
C LYS A 172 -5.07 -14.38 -1.83
N ASN A 173 -4.90 -13.53 -0.79
CA ASN A 173 -5.52 -13.68 0.52
C ASN A 173 -6.31 -12.41 0.89
N PRO A 174 -7.53 -12.23 0.33
CA PRO A 174 -8.35 -11.04 0.57
C PRO A 174 -8.69 -10.85 2.04
N LYS A 175 -8.90 -9.60 2.45
CA LYS A 175 -9.41 -9.31 3.80
C LYS A 175 -10.85 -9.79 3.95
N LYS A 176 -11.34 -9.85 5.18
CA LYS A 176 -12.71 -10.32 5.49
C LYS A 176 -13.80 -9.55 4.73
N ASN A 177 -13.64 -8.25 4.54
CA ASN A 177 -14.55 -7.39 3.79
C ASN A 177 -14.40 -7.48 2.25
N GLY A 178 -13.54 -8.38 1.74
CA GLY A 178 -13.30 -8.52 0.29
C GLY A 178 -12.20 -7.64 -0.29
N TYR A 179 -11.56 -6.78 0.52
CA TYR A 179 -10.48 -5.90 0.06
C TYR A 179 -9.33 -6.67 -0.58
N LYS A 180 -8.91 -6.25 -1.78
CA LYS A 180 -7.76 -6.78 -2.53
C LYS A 180 -6.75 -5.68 -2.86
N SER A 181 -5.48 -5.98 -2.72
CA SER A 181 -4.34 -5.15 -3.13
C SER A 181 -3.05 -5.92 -2.89
N LEU A 182 -1.99 -5.62 -3.62
CA LEU A 182 -0.63 -6.04 -3.27
C LEU A 182 0.04 -4.89 -2.52
N HIS A 183 0.45 -5.12 -1.27
CA HIS A 183 1.12 -4.12 -0.44
C HIS A 183 2.60 -4.45 -0.33
N MET A 184 3.45 -3.46 -0.56
CA MET A 184 4.89 -3.52 -0.34
C MET A 184 5.29 -2.46 0.68
N ILE A 185 6.05 -2.84 1.70
CA ILE A 185 6.72 -1.89 2.59
C ILE A 185 8.17 -1.78 2.13
N VAL A 186 8.54 -0.59 1.74
CA VAL A 186 9.86 -0.28 1.18
C VAL A 186 10.58 0.69 2.10
N GLU A 187 11.83 0.40 2.43
CA GLU A 187 12.75 1.33 3.10
C GLU A 187 13.53 2.09 2.04
N VAL A 188 13.46 3.41 2.10
CA VAL A 188 14.11 4.33 1.17
C VAL A 188 15.19 5.11 1.93
N PRO A 189 16.48 4.99 1.56
CA PRO A 189 17.54 5.81 2.13
C PRO A 189 17.45 7.24 1.57
N ILE A 190 17.63 8.21 2.45
CA ILE A 190 17.61 9.64 2.15
C ILE A 190 18.88 10.25 2.70
N TYR A 191 19.62 10.93 1.86
CA TYR A 191 20.86 11.59 2.23
C TYR A 191 20.62 13.10 2.37
N SER A 192 20.88 13.62 3.56
CA SER A 192 20.81 15.05 3.89
C SER A 192 22.14 15.55 4.43
N ALA A 193 22.23 16.83 4.75
CA ALA A 193 23.40 17.40 5.42
C ALA A 193 23.69 16.76 6.79
N GLU A 194 22.67 16.15 7.40
CA GLU A 194 22.77 15.45 8.68
C GLU A 194 23.15 13.96 8.53
N GLY A 195 23.39 13.50 7.29
CA GLY A 195 23.77 12.13 6.97
C GLY A 195 22.61 11.29 6.39
N GLU A 196 22.82 9.97 6.43
CA GLU A 196 21.84 9.01 5.93
C GLU A 196 20.68 8.83 6.92
N GLN A 197 19.47 8.97 6.43
CA GLN A 197 18.23 8.66 7.14
C GLN A 197 17.41 7.68 6.30
N LYS A 198 16.42 7.00 6.91
CA LYS A 198 15.61 6.01 6.24
C LYS A 198 14.13 6.26 6.51
N GLU A 199 13.33 6.25 5.46
CA GLU A 199 11.88 6.35 5.60
C GLU A 199 11.20 5.09 5.06
N LEU A 200 10.15 4.65 5.77
CA LEU A 200 9.31 3.54 5.33
C LEU A 200 8.14 4.07 4.50
N VAL A 201 7.95 3.49 3.33
CA VAL A 201 6.85 3.82 2.41
C VAL A 201 6.03 2.57 2.14
N GLU A 202 4.72 2.64 2.33
CA GLU A 202 3.79 1.61 1.87
C GLU A 202 3.41 1.88 0.42
N ILE A 203 3.74 0.96 -0.49
CA ILE A 203 3.29 0.98 -1.87
C ILE A 203 2.10 0.02 -2.00
N GLN A 204 0.93 0.55 -2.40
CA GLN A 204 -0.29 -0.19 -2.63
C GLN A 204 -0.50 -0.33 -4.14
N LEU A 205 -0.34 -1.55 -4.67
CA LEU A 205 -0.58 -1.84 -6.07
C LEU A 205 -1.97 -2.47 -6.23
N ARG A 206 -2.78 -1.90 -7.12
CA ARG A 206 -4.17 -2.28 -7.37
C ARG A 206 -4.47 -2.29 -8.85
N THR A 207 -5.41 -3.14 -9.28
CA THR A 207 -6.05 -2.93 -10.58
C THR A 207 -7.03 -1.76 -10.50
N MET A 208 -7.47 -1.26 -11.65
CA MET A 208 -8.54 -0.26 -11.72
C MET A 208 -9.80 -0.74 -10.97
N ALA A 209 -10.13 -2.03 -11.10
CA ALA A 209 -11.28 -2.64 -10.45
C ALA A 209 -11.13 -2.70 -8.91
N MET A 210 -9.94 -3.07 -8.43
CA MET A 210 -9.62 -3.07 -7.00
C MET A 210 -9.64 -1.66 -6.40
N ASP A 211 -9.13 -0.67 -7.15
CA ASP A 211 -9.12 0.72 -6.68
C ASP A 211 -10.53 1.31 -6.67
N TYR A 212 -11.34 1.06 -7.70
CA TYR A 212 -12.76 1.43 -7.73
C TYR A 212 -13.50 0.93 -6.49
N TRP A 213 -13.42 -0.37 -6.19
CA TRP A 213 -14.05 -0.94 -5.01
C TRP A 213 -13.57 -0.30 -3.71
N SER A 214 -12.25 -0.09 -3.59
CA SER A 214 -11.66 0.46 -2.37
C SER A 214 -12.06 1.92 -2.10
N VAL A 215 -12.28 2.71 -3.14
CA VAL A 215 -12.76 4.08 -3.03
C VAL A 215 -14.22 4.09 -2.57
N LEU A 216 -15.06 3.27 -3.19
CA LEU A 216 -16.48 3.20 -2.83
C LEU A 216 -16.71 2.60 -1.45
N GLU A 217 -15.97 1.56 -1.06
CA GLU A 217 -16.01 1.00 0.28
C GLU A 217 -15.74 2.07 1.33
N TYR A 218 -14.68 2.88 1.14
CA TYR A 218 -14.36 3.96 2.06
C TYR A 218 -15.49 4.99 2.16
N GLU A 219 -16.07 5.43 1.04
CA GLU A 219 -17.15 6.44 1.01
C GLU A 219 -18.45 5.93 1.63
N LEU A 220 -18.81 4.67 1.36
CA LEU A 220 -20.05 4.06 1.87
C LEU A 220 -19.92 3.67 3.34
N TYR A 221 -18.79 3.07 3.73
CA TYR A 221 -18.55 2.59 5.08
C TYR A 221 -18.32 3.73 6.09
N TYR A 222 -17.86 4.88 5.65
CA TYR A 222 -17.66 6.04 6.52
C TYR A 222 -18.96 6.50 7.18
N LYS A 223 -20.11 6.33 6.52
CA LYS A 223 -21.42 6.79 7.00
C LYS A 223 -22.15 5.80 7.91
N LYS A 224 -21.85 4.51 7.85
CA LYS A 224 -22.50 3.45 8.64
C LYS A 224 -21.49 2.35 9.00
N ARG A 225 -20.59 2.66 9.93
CA ARG A 225 -19.70 1.67 10.53
C ARG A 225 -20.55 0.73 11.38
N ASP A 226 -20.28 -0.58 11.27
CA ASP A 226 -20.89 -1.67 12.07
C ASP A 226 -22.24 -2.21 11.58
N ASP A 227 -22.61 -1.98 10.32
CA ASP A 227 -23.74 -2.64 9.70
C ASP A 227 -23.28 -3.93 8.99
N ALA A 228 -23.64 -5.09 9.56
CA ALA A 228 -23.21 -6.40 9.06
C ALA A 228 -23.82 -6.73 7.67
N GLU A 229 -24.99 -6.19 7.34
CA GLU A 229 -25.64 -6.37 6.05
C GLU A 229 -24.88 -5.62 4.96
N ILE A 230 -24.50 -4.36 5.23
CA ILE A 230 -23.67 -3.55 4.33
C ILE A 230 -22.30 -4.20 4.12
N GLU A 231 -21.67 -4.73 5.18
CA GLU A 231 -20.38 -5.43 5.07
C GLU A 231 -20.48 -6.67 4.17
N ALA A 232 -21.57 -7.44 4.31
CA ALA A 232 -21.84 -8.62 3.49
C ALA A 232 -22.09 -8.26 2.02
N GLU A 233 -22.84 -7.18 1.74
CA GLU A 233 -23.05 -6.69 0.37
C GLU A 233 -21.74 -6.19 -0.27
N LEU A 234 -20.96 -5.38 0.44
CA LEU A 234 -19.67 -4.90 -0.05
C LEU A 234 -18.72 -6.05 -0.37
N LYS A 235 -18.73 -7.13 0.43
CA LYS A 235 -17.97 -8.33 0.16
C LYS A 235 -18.43 -9.02 -1.12
N LYS A 236 -19.75 -9.16 -1.32
CA LYS A 236 -20.33 -9.72 -2.54
C LYS A 236 -19.92 -8.93 -3.78
N TYR A 237 -20.00 -7.59 -3.72
CA TYR A 237 -19.56 -6.73 -4.83
C TYR A 237 -18.05 -6.84 -5.10
N ALA A 238 -17.22 -6.98 -4.05
CA ALA A 238 -15.79 -7.25 -4.22
C ALA A 238 -15.53 -8.55 -5.01
N GLU A 239 -16.31 -9.60 -4.76
CA GLU A 239 -16.21 -10.88 -5.47
C GLU A 239 -16.66 -10.76 -6.94
N GLU A 240 -17.73 -10.02 -7.20
CA GLU A 240 -18.24 -9.78 -8.57
C GLU A 240 -17.23 -8.96 -9.39
N ILE A 241 -16.70 -7.89 -8.80
CA ILE A 241 -15.66 -7.05 -9.41
C ILE A 241 -14.39 -7.87 -9.72
N ALA A 242 -13.96 -8.72 -8.79
CA ALA A 242 -12.79 -9.58 -9.00
C ALA A 242 -13.02 -10.61 -10.13
N LYS A 243 -14.24 -11.14 -10.29
CA LYS A 243 -14.59 -12.01 -11.42
C LYS A 243 -14.54 -11.26 -12.75
N LEU A 244 -15.04 -10.02 -12.78
CA LEU A 244 -14.99 -9.17 -13.97
C LEU A 244 -13.53 -8.85 -14.34
N ASP A 245 -12.71 -8.43 -13.37
CA ASP A 245 -11.30 -8.11 -13.55
C ASP A 245 -10.53 -9.30 -14.16
N SER A 246 -10.74 -10.50 -13.60
CA SER A 246 -10.16 -11.75 -14.15
C SER A 246 -10.62 -12.06 -15.59
N ARG A 247 -11.89 -11.77 -15.93
CA ARG A 247 -12.39 -11.96 -17.31
C ARG A 247 -11.73 -10.98 -18.28
N MET A 248 -11.54 -9.73 -17.86
CA MET A 248 -10.86 -8.72 -18.68
C MET A 248 -9.39 -9.09 -18.93
N LEU A 249 -8.70 -9.61 -17.91
CA LEU A 249 -7.34 -10.14 -18.07
C LEU A 249 -7.29 -11.31 -19.08
N LYS A 250 -8.24 -12.24 -19.00
CA LYS A 250 -8.31 -13.36 -19.96
C LYS A 250 -8.58 -12.88 -21.38
N LEU A 251 -9.46 -11.88 -21.55
CA LEU A 251 -9.75 -11.29 -22.84
C LEU A 251 -8.51 -10.60 -23.44
N ARG A 252 -7.78 -9.81 -22.64
CA ARG A 252 -6.51 -9.21 -23.05
C ARG A 252 -5.52 -10.29 -23.53
N ASN A 253 -5.34 -11.36 -22.75
CA ASN A 253 -4.42 -12.44 -23.10
C ASN A 253 -4.83 -13.18 -24.41
N LYS A 254 -6.13 -13.20 -24.74
CA LYS A 254 -6.61 -13.73 -26.01
C LYS A 254 -6.26 -12.80 -27.17
N ILE A 255 -6.46 -11.49 -26.99
CA ILE A 255 -6.16 -10.48 -28.04
C ILE A 255 -4.64 -10.42 -28.31
N GLU A 256 -3.80 -10.47 -27.28
CA GLU A 256 -2.32 -10.41 -27.42
C GLU A 256 -1.73 -11.66 -28.12
N LYS A 257 -2.52 -12.74 -28.30
CA LYS A 257 -2.14 -13.97 -29.02
C LYS A 257 -2.63 -14.01 -30.46
N MET A 258 -3.46 -13.05 -30.87
CA MET A 258 -3.99 -12.93 -32.25
C MET A 258 -3.05 -12.11 -33.10
#